data_b662a8378d801f704ea2014ea7afe840
#
_entry.id   b662a8378d801f704ea2014ea7afe840
#
_cell.length_a   1.000
_cell.length_b   1.000
_cell.length_c   1.000
_cell.angle_alpha   90.00
_cell.angle_beta   90.00
_cell.angle_gamma   90.00
#
_symmetry.space_group_name_H-M   'P 1'
#
loop_
_entity.id
_entity.type
_entity.pdbx_description
1 polymer ?
#
loop_
_entity_poly.entity_id
_entity_poly.type
_entity_poly.pdbx_seq_one_letter_code
_entity_poly.pdbx_strand_id
1 'polypeptide(L)'
;NQVRRSELVRKTMRRDKKSHMQVLKFGGTSVANAKNITNVVEIVTKALERDRTLVVSSAISGCTDKLISIGNLAAQRNDEYKVLIDDLQQKHYEIISDLLPAERQPEARAKVDEVFDSLKAITLGVTLLGELSLTSLDAIQSCGELLSTKIITIKFLSMGISAKWLDSREIVKTRCENGTNVVDTSRTYANIESVLDKYPQNQLFIVPGFIASDFQGRTTTLGRGGSDYTASLFAVGSHARVLEIWTDVPGMMTSNPKIVPSARTIPHISYRAALELSHFGAKVIYPPTIQPVVSEGIPIYVKDTFHPEAHGTLIEKNPPRAKEKVIGISNSDNIALISLEGSGMVGIPGFSSRLFDTLSRNDTNIILITQASSVHTMCSA
;
A
#
# COMPACT_ATOMS: atom_id res chain seq x y z
N ASN A 1 -35.84 14.45 4.17
CA ASN A 1 -35.95 14.06 2.76
C ASN A 1 -35.26 15.03 1.78
N GLN A 2 -35.23 16.35 2.07
CA GLN A 2 -34.53 17.31 1.22
C GLN A 2 -32.99 17.22 1.30
N VAL A 3 -32.43 16.94 2.47
CA VAL A 3 -30.98 16.78 2.66
C VAL A 3 -30.46 15.55 1.90
N ARG A 4 -31.15 14.40 2.00
CA ARG A 4 -30.81 13.20 1.22
C ARG A 4 -30.94 13.40 -0.30
N ARG A 5 -31.93 14.20 -0.75
CA ARG A 5 -32.10 14.52 -2.16
C ARG A 5 -30.99 15.46 -2.68
N SER A 6 -30.57 16.44 -1.87
CA SER A 6 -29.47 17.34 -2.21
C SER A 6 -28.10 16.63 -2.24
N GLU A 7 -27.88 15.65 -1.35
CA GLU A 7 -26.67 14.79 -1.39
C GLU A 7 -26.69 13.83 -2.60
N LEU A 8 -27.84 13.26 -2.93
CA LEU A 8 -27.97 12.39 -4.10
C LEU A 8 -27.78 13.18 -5.40
N VAL A 9 -28.34 14.38 -5.49
CA VAL A 9 -28.16 15.27 -6.64
C VAL A 9 -26.71 15.76 -6.74
N ARG A 10 -26.05 16.09 -5.62
CA ARG A 10 -24.62 16.41 -5.59
C ARG A 10 -23.75 15.20 -5.99
N LYS A 11 -24.08 13.98 -5.54
CA LYS A 11 -23.42 12.74 -5.98
C LYS A 11 -23.62 12.47 -7.48
N THR A 12 -24.82 12.70 -8.01
CA THR A 12 -25.12 12.51 -9.45
C THR A 12 -24.44 13.58 -10.29
N MET A 13 -24.48 14.86 -9.90
CA MET A 13 -23.79 15.93 -10.63
C MET A 13 -22.24 15.81 -10.57
N ARG A 14 -21.67 15.21 -9.51
CA ARG A 14 -20.24 14.89 -9.47
C ARG A 14 -19.87 13.72 -10.36
N ARG A 15 -20.77 12.75 -10.61
CA ARG A 15 -20.55 11.62 -11.53
C ARG A 15 -20.50 12.01 -13.01
N ASP A 16 -21.15 13.09 -13.40
CA ASP A 16 -21.17 13.56 -14.80
C ASP A 16 -19.92 14.36 -15.21
N LYS A 17 -19.08 14.81 -14.30
CA LYS A 17 -17.72 15.25 -14.63
C LYS A 17 -16.88 13.98 -14.84
N LYS A 18 -16.68 13.58 -16.12
CA LYS A 18 -15.68 12.55 -16.48
C LYS A 18 -14.40 12.86 -15.73
N SER A 19 -14.04 12.02 -14.77
CA SER A 19 -12.78 12.17 -14.04
C SER A 19 -11.65 12.03 -15.04
N HIS A 20 -10.82 13.05 -15.14
CA HIS A 20 -9.60 13.03 -15.94
C HIS A 20 -8.39 12.66 -15.07
N MET A 21 -8.60 11.89 -14.00
CA MET A 21 -7.55 11.45 -13.09
C MET A 21 -7.48 9.92 -13.07
N GLN A 22 -6.26 9.39 -13.07
CA GLN A 22 -5.96 7.99 -12.77
C GLN A 22 -4.88 7.92 -11.69
N VAL A 23 -4.90 6.85 -10.89
CA VAL A 23 -3.91 6.63 -9.83
C VAL A 23 -3.13 5.37 -10.16
N LEU A 24 -1.80 5.48 -10.19
CA LEU A 24 -0.88 4.38 -10.38
C LEU A 24 -0.07 4.16 -9.10
N LYS A 25 -0.06 2.94 -8.57
CA LYS A 25 0.75 2.59 -7.41
C LYS A 25 1.87 1.64 -7.82
N PHE A 26 3.07 1.93 -7.37
CA PHE A 26 4.25 1.08 -7.61
C PHE A 26 4.79 0.53 -6.29
N GLY A 27 4.97 -0.80 -6.24
CA GLY A 27 5.57 -1.49 -5.09
C GLY A 27 7.09 -1.32 -5.01
N GLY A 28 7.68 -1.73 -3.89
CA GLY A 28 9.11 -1.59 -3.66
C GLY A 28 9.98 -2.33 -4.67
N THR A 29 9.55 -3.49 -5.17
CA THR A 29 10.24 -4.23 -6.26
C THR A 29 10.24 -3.46 -7.56
N SER A 30 9.17 -2.72 -7.86
CA SER A 30 9.04 -1.88 -9.05
C SER A 30 10.00 -0.69 -9.05
N VAL A 31 10.51 -0.27 -7.90
CA VAL A 31 11.40 0.89 -7.73
C VAL A 31 12.74 0.51 -7.10
N ALA A 32 13.11 -0.78 -7.12
CA ALA A 32 14.27 -1.32 -6.40
C ALA A 32 15.64 -0.79 -6.84
N ASN A 33 15.77 -0.31 -8.06
CA ASN A 33 17.01 0.19 -8.67
C ASN A 33 16.70 1.13 -9.85
N ALA A 34 17.75 1.74 -10.44
CA ALA A 34 17.62 2.68 -11.55
C ALA A 34 16.91 2.09 -12.77
N LYS A 35 17.20 0.82 -13.12
CA LYS A 35 16.55 0.14 -14.26
C LYS A 35 15.04 -0.02 -14.02
N ASN A 36 14.66 -0.44 -12.83
CA ASN A 36 13.24 -0.63 -12.48
C ASN A 36 12.49 0.72 -12.46
N ILE A 37 13.13 1.78 -11.92
CA ILE A 37 12.56 3.14 -11.94
C ILE A 37 12.41 3.63 -13.39
N THR A 38 13.30 3.26 -14.30
CA THR A 38 13.15 3.60 -15.73
C THR A 38 11.89 2.96 -16.32
N ASN A 39 11.60 1.69 -16.02
CA ASN A 39 10.35 1.05 -16.43
C ASN A 39 9.12 1.79 -15.86
N VAL A 40 9.17 2.18 -14.58
CA VAL A 40 8.10 2.99 -13.95
C VAL A 40 7.89 4.30 -14.71
N VAL A 41 8.97 4.99 -15.06
CA VAL A 41 8.92 6.25 -15.80
C VAL A 41 8.28 6.07 -17.18
N GLU A 42 8.61 5.00 -17.90
CA GLU A 42 8.01 4.68 -19.19
C GLU A 42 6.50 4.39 -19.06
N ILE A 43 6.11 3.60 -18.06
CA ILE A 43 4.69 3.29 -17.77
C ILE A 43 3.92 4.58 -17.47
N VAL A 44 4.45 5.43 -16.61
CA VAL A 44 3.80 6.69 -16.22
C VAL A 44 3.73 7.66 -17.41
N THR A 45 4.77 7.74 -18.25
CA THR A 45 4.77 8.58 -19.44
C THR A 45 3.65 8.15 -20.41
N LYS A 46 3.47 6.86 -20.64
CA LYS A 46 2.33 6.33 -21.42
C LYS A 46 0.98 6.61 -20.75
N ALA A 47 0.92 6.56 -19.42
CA ALA A 47 -0.29 6.86 -18.68
C ALA A 47 -0.72 8.33 -18.84
N LEU A 48 0.24 9.27 -18.87
CA LEU A 48 -0.01 10.69 -19.07
C LEU A 48 -0.65 11.04 -20.43
N GLU A 49 -0.48 10.17 -21.45
CA GLU A 49 -1.18 10.33 -22.73
C GLU A 49 -2.69 10.11 -22.61
N ARG A 50 -3.13 9.42 -21.56
CA ARG A 50 -4.54 9.07 -21.33
C ARG A 50 -5.26 10.06 -20.42
N ASP A 51 -4.67 10.35 -19.25
CA ASP A 51 -5.28 11.15 -18.19
C ASP A 51 -4.23 11.79 -17.30
N ARG A 52 -4.63 12.79 -16.52
CA ARG A 52 -3.85 13.29 -15.38
C ARG A 52 -3.51 12.11 -14.47
N THR A 53 -2.28 12.03 -14.05
CA THR A 53 -1.78 10.84 -13.35
C THR A 53 -1.25 11.21 -11.97
N LEU A 54 -1.68 10.45 -10.97
CA LEU A 54 -1.13 10.48 -9.62
C LEU A 54 -0.39 9.16 -9.38
N VAL A 55 0.88 9.26 -9.05
CA VAL A 55 1.74 8.11 -8.77
C VAL A 55 1.96 8.00 -7.26
N VAL A 56 1.63 6.86 -6.70
CA VAL A 56 1.98 6.49 -5.32
C VAL A 56 3.12 5.49 -5.36
N SER A 57 4.25 5.81 -4.74
CA SER A 57 5.40 4.91 -4.70
C SER A 57 5.70 4.46 -3.27
N SER A 58 6.07 3.19 -3.15
CA SER A 58 6.67 2.63 -1.94
C SER A 58 8.15 3.01 -1.83
N ALA A 59 8.76 2.75 -0.68
CA ALA A 59 10.22 2.71 -0.53
C ALA A 59 10.84 1.70 -1.49
N ILE A 60 12.13 1.87 -1.82
CA ILE A 60 12.86 0.84 -2.57
C ILE A 60 12.92 -0.48 -1.77
N SER A 61 12.92 -1.60 -2.50
CA SER A 61 12.91 -2.95 -1.90
C SER A 61 13.99 -3.12 -0.83
N GLY A 62 13.60 -3.64 0.34
CA GLY A 62 14.44 -3.86 1.50
C GLY A 62 14.78 -2.61 2.32
N CYS A 63 14.35 -1.41 1.88
CA CYS A 63 14.63 -0.16 2.61
C CYS A 63 13.91 -0.12 3.96
N THR A 64 12.63 -0.47 4.00
CA THR A 64 11.82 -0.44 5.22
C THR A 64 12.37 -1.37 6.29
N ASP A 65 12.76 -2.61 5.93
CA ASP A 65 13.35 -3.56 6.87
C ASP A 65 14.70 -3.04 7.42
N LYS A 66 15.52 -2.44 6.55
CA LYS A 66 16.79 -1.82 6.97
C LYS A 66 16.54 -0.65 7.92
N LEU A 67 15.55 0.19 7.68
CA LEU A 67 15.15 1.30 8.56
C LEU A 67 14.66 0.82 9.93
N ILE A 68 13.88 -0.26 9.98
CA ILE A 68 13.47 -0.90 11.25
C ILE A 68 14.70 -1.40 12.00
N SER A 69 15.64 -2.07 11.32
CA SER A 69 16.89 -2.54 11.92
C SER A 69 17.72 -1.40 12.47
N ILE A 70 17.83 -0.28 11.74
CA ILE A 70 18.52 0.94 12.18
C ILE A 70 17.89 1.46 13.49
N GLY A 71 16.55 1.57 13.56
CA GLY A 71 15.85 2.02 14.76
C GLY A 71 16.10 1.12 15.96
N ASN A 72 16.05 -0.20 15.77
CA ASN A 72 16.29 -1.18 16.84
C ASN A 72 17.74 -1.14 17.37
N LEU A 73 18.73 -1.07 16.47
CA LEU A 73 20.14 -0.98 16.86
C LEU A 73 20.43 0.34 17.58
N ALA A 74 19.85 1.45 17.12
CA ALA A 74 19.97 2.75 17.79
C ALA A 74 19.43 2.70 19.23
N ALA A 75 18.26 2.07 19.46
CA ALA A 75 17.71 1.88 20.79
C ALA A 75 18.59 1.02 21.70
N GLN A 76 19.31 0.06 21.12
CA GLN A 76 20.29 -0.78 21.83
C GLN A 76 21.64 -0.08 22.04
N ARG A 77 21.80 1.16 21.56
CA ARG A 77 23.07 1.91 21.59
C ARG A 77 24.20 1.18 20.85
N ASN A 78 23.85 0.40 19.83
CA ASN A 78 24.80 -0.30 18.97
C ASN A 78 25.15 0.58 17.76
N ASP A 79 26.39 1.05 17.67
CA ASP A 79 26.86 1.96 16.63
C ASP A 79 26.79 1.40 15.19
N GLU A 80 26.50 0.10 15.04
CA GLU A 80 26.29 -0.53 13.72
C GLU A 80 25.15 0.14 12.92
N TYR A 81 24.17 0.78 13.60
CA TYR A 81 23.12 1.52 12.93
C TYR A 81 23.66 2.63 12.02
N LYS A 82 24.81 3.25 12.38
CA LYS A 82 25.45 4.29 11.57
C LYS A 82 25.95 3.74 10.25
N VAL A 83 26.57 2.55 10.28
CA VAL A 83 27.04 1.84 9.10
C VAL A 83 25.86 1.50 8.18
N LEU A 84 24.75 1.04 8.75
CA LEU A 84 23.54 0.76 7.96
C LEU A 84 22.94 2.02 7.32
N ILE A 85 23.01 3.18 7.98
CA ILE A 85 22.59 4.46 7.40
C ILE A 85 23.47 4.83 6.22
N ASP A 86 24.80 4.74 6.38
CA ASP A 86 25.76 5.09 5.32
C ASP A 86 25.62 4.15 4.11
N ASP A 87 25.43 2.84 4.33
CA ASP A 87 25.14 1.88 3.27
C ASP A 87 23.84 2.21 2.52
N LEU A 88 22.80 2.60 3.28
CA LEU A 88 21.51 2.96 2.70
C LEU A 88 21.64 4.26 1.88
N GLN A 89 22.38 5.24 2.36
CA GLN A 89 22.67 6.49 1.66
C GLN A 89 23.46 6.22 0.37
N GLN A 90 24.49 5.39 0.45
CA GLN A 90 25.28 5.00 -0.71
C GLN A 90 24.44 4.31 -1.79
N LYS A 91 23.55 3.39 -1.40
CA LYS A 91 22.63 2.74 -2.34
C LYS A 91 21.73 3.76 -3.09
N HIS A 92 21.26 4.79 -2.40
CA HIS A 92 20.46 5.84 -3.05
C HIS A 92 21.31 6.72 -3.98
N TYR A 93 22.56 6.98 -3.64
CA TYR A 93 23.49 7.71 -4.50
C TYR A 93 23.85 6.92 -5.78
N GLU A 94 23.99 5.61 -5.68
CA GLU A 94 24.16 4.73 -6.84
C GLU A 94 22.95 4.82 -7.78
N ILE A 95 21.73 4.72 -7.23
CA ILE A 95 20.49 4.88 -8.00
C ILE A 95 20.44 6.26 -8.68
N ILE A 96 20.81 7.33 -7.98
CA ILE A 96 20.85 8.69 -8.55
C ILE A 96 21.85 8.75 -9.70
N SER A 97 23.05 8.20 -9.51
CA SER A 97 24.11 8.22 -10.51
C SER A 97 23.74 7.45 -11.79
N ASP A 98 23.07 6.30 -11.63
CA ASP A 98 22.65 5.44 -12.75
C ASP A 98 21.40 5.97 -13.47
N LEU A 99 20.52 6.70 -12.74
CA LEU A 99 19.21 7.10 -13.23
C LEU A 99 19.20 8.51 -13.85
N LEU A 100 19.97 9.44 -13.28
CA LEU A 100 19.86 10.85 -13.57
C LEU A 100 21.07 11.37 -14.38
N PRO A 101 20.84 12.32 -15.31
CA PRO A 101 21.93 13.00 -15.98
C PRO A 101 22.78 13.81 -14.97
N ALA A 102 24.07 13.98 -15.28
CA ALA A 102 25.06 14.55 -14.35
C ALA A 102 24.64 15.90 -13.75
N GLU A 103 24.00 16.76 -14.55
CA GLU A 103 23.55 18.09 -14.13
C GLU A 103 22.41 18.06 -13.09
N ARG A 104 21.66 16.95 -12.98
CA ARG A 104 20.57 16.79 -12.01
C ARG A 104 20.96 16.02 -10.75
N GLN A 105 22.10 15.35 -10.75
CA GLN A 105 22.56 14.56 -9.61
C GLN A 105 22.79 15.40 -8.35
N PRO A 106 23.39 16.63 -8.39
CA PRO A 106 23.56 17.44 -7.19
C PRO A 106 22.23 17.81 -6.52
N GLU A 107 21.21 18.17 -7.30
CA GLU A 107 19.86 18.48 -6.80
C GLU A 107 19.26 17.25 -6.11
N ALA A 108 19.36 16.08 -6.74
CA ALA A 108 18.82 14.84 -6.19
C ALA A 108 19.53 14.42 -4.90
N ARG A 109 20.87 14.52 -4.86
CA ARG A 109 21.65 14.23 -3.65
C ARG A 109 21.27 15.16 -2.51
N ALA A 110 21.16 16.48 -2.75
CA ALA A 110 20.73 17.42 -1.72
C ALA A 110 19.35 17.07 -1.14
N LYS A 111 18.38 16.66 -1.98
CA LYS A 111 17.04 16.25 -1.52
C LYS A 111 17.05 14.94 -0.75
N VAL A 112 17.94 14.05 -1.07
CA VAL A 112 18.14 12.77 -0.36
C VAL A 112 18.85 13.02 0.97
N ASP A 113 19.86 13.89 0.99
CA ASP A 113 20.61 14.26 2.19
C ASP A 113 19.72 14.91 3.25
N GLU A 114 18.79 15.79 2.86
CA GLU A 114 17.76 16.34 3.78
C GLU A 114 17.03 15.23 4.56
N VAL A 115 16.73 14.11 3.91
CA VAL A 115 16.04 12.97 4.55
C VAL A 115 17.01 12.17 5.44
N PHE A 116 18.24 11.94 4.98
CA PHE A 116 19.24 11.24 5.79
C PHE A 116 19.67 12.05 7.02
N ASP A 117 19.76 13.36 6.93
CA ASP A 117 20.05 14.23 8.07
C ASP A 117 18.94 14.13 9.12
N SER A 118 17.68 14.10 8.68
CA SER A 118 16.54 13.86 9.57
C SER A 118 16.59 12.48 10.22
N LEU A 119 16.92 11.43 9.43
CA LEU A 119 17.09 10.07 9.94
C LEU A 119 18.20 9.99 11.00
N LYS A 120 19.37 10.60 10.73
CA LYS A 120 20.51 10.66 11.64
C LYS A 120 20.13 11.39 12.96
N ALA A 121 19.38 12.49 12.86
CA ALA A 121 18.92 13.22 14.04
C ALA A 121 17.93 12.39 14.91
N ILE A 122 16.96 11.72 14.27
CA ILE A 122 15.99 10.87 14.97
C ILE A 122 16.70 9.69 15.64
N THR A 123 17.58 9.00 14.93
CA THR A 123 18.32 7.83 15.46
C THR A 123 19.26 8.21 16.57
N LEU A 124 19.90 9.39 16.51
CA LEU A 124 20.67 9.93 17.64
C LEU A 124 19.79 10.13 18.87
N GLY A 125 18.60 10.72 18.71
CA GLY A 125 17.63 10.87 19.79
C GLY A 125 17.23 9.52 20.41
N VAL A 126 16.94 8.53 19.57
CA VAL A 126 16.64 7.14 20.02
C VAL A 126 17.81 6.54 20.80
N THR A 127 19.05 6.73 20.32
CA THR A 127 20.26 6.23 20.99
C THR A 127 20.47 6.87 22.35
N LEU A 128 20.26 8.18 22.47
CA LEU A 128 20.41 8.90 23.74
C LEU A 128 19.38 8.44 24.78
N LEU A 129 18.13 8.26 24.34
CA LEU A 129 17.04 7.78 25.20
C LEU A 129 17.20 6.28 25.53
N GLY A 130 17.76 5.48 24.61
CA GLY A 130 17.83 4.03 24.72
C GLY A 130 16.46 3.35 24.52
N GLU A 131 15.55 4.03 23.84
CA GLU A 131 14.18 3.58 23.62
C GLU A 131 13.71 3.93 22.20
N LEU A 132 13.06 2.98 21.52
CA LEU A 132 12.41 3.18 20.23
C LEU A 132 10.89 3.22 20.43
N SER A 133 10.34 4.43 20.55
CA SER A 133 8.89 4.61 20.59
C SER A 133 8.25 4.31 19.23
N LEU A 134 6.94 3.98 19.21
CA LEU A 134 6.19 3.80 17.95
C LEU A 134 6.26 5.04 17.06
N THR A 135 6.18 6.23 17.64
CA THR A 135 6.28 7.51 16.90
C THR A 135 7.67 7.68 16.27
N SER A 136 8.73 7.32 16.98
CA SER A 136 10.10 7.36 16.43
C SER A 136 10.29 6.33 15.33
N LEU A 137 9.73 5.14 15.50
CA LEU A 137 9.76 4.08 14.48
C LEU A 137 9.01 4.51 13.21
N ASP A 138 7.81 5.07 13.33
CA ASP A 138 7.03 5.60 12.21
C ASP A 138 7.82 6.68 11.45
N ALA A 139 8.47 7.60 12.17
CA ALA A 139 9.30 8.65 11.58
C ALA A 139 10.51 8.07 10.84
N ILE A 140 11.20 7.08 11.40
CA ILE A 140 12.32 6.38 10.78
C ILE A 140 11.86 5.66 9.50
N GLN A 141 10.78 4.87 9.58
CA GLN A 141 10.25 4.12 8.44
C GLN A 141 9.84 5.03 7.29
N SER A 142 9.27 6.21 7.62
CA SER A 142 8.80 7.17 6.61
C SER A 142 9.91 7.66 5.66
N CYS A 143 11.16 7.61 6.09
CA CYS A 143 12.29 8.03 5.27
C CYS A 143 12.37 7.25 3.95
N GLY A 144 11.97 5.98 3.94
CA GLY A 144 12.05 5.15 2.73
C GLY A 144 11.24 5.69 1.56
N GLU A 145 9.97 5.99 1.80
CA GLU A 145 9.06 6.53 0.78
C GLU A 145 9.42 7.97 0.39
N LEU A 146 9.90 8.77 1.34
CA LEU A 146 10.41 10.12 1.05
C LEU A 146 11.60 10.07 0.10
N LEU A 147 12.54 9.15 0.31
CA LEU A 147 13.72 8.98 -0.53
C LEU A 147 13.35 8.57 -1.96
N SER A 148 12.59 7.50 -2.11
CA SER A 148 12.21 6.98 -3.43
C SER A 148 11.43 8.00 -4.26
N THR A 149 10.44 8.66 -3.66
CA THR A 149 9.56 9.59 -4.39
C THR A 149 10.24 10.89 -4.77
N LYS A 150 11.20 11.39 -3.96
CA LYS A 150 12.02 12.56 -4.33
C LYS A 150 12.88 12.26 -5.55
N ILE A 151 13.55 11.10 -5.60
CA ILE A 151 14.37 10.67 -6.75
C ILE A 151 13.50 10.53 -8.01
N ILE A 152 12.36 9.84 -7.91
CA ILE A 152 11.44 9.65 -9.04
C ILE A 152 10.93 11.01 -9.56
N THR A 153 10.60 11.95 -8.68
CA THR A 153 10.16 13.28 -9.08
C THR A 153 11.22 14.00 -9.90
N ILE A 154 12.47 13.99 -9.43
CA ILE A 154 13.58 14.65 -10.13
C ILE A 154 13.85 13.99 -11.49
N LYS A 155 13.65 12.66 -11.58
CA LYS A 155 13.75 11.96 -12.87
C LYS A 155 12.73 12.50 -13.89
N PHE A 156 11.48 12.67 -13.52
CA PHE A 156 10.49 13.27 -14.42
C PHE A 156 10.83 14.70 -14.79
N LEU A 157 11.26 15.52 -13.82
CA LEU A 157 11.69 16.90 -14.08
C LEU A 157 12.90 16.95 -15.03
N SER A 158 13.85 15.99 -14.94
CA SER A 158 14.99 15.90 -15.85
C SER A 158 14.60 15.60 -17.30
N MET A 159 13.41 15.01 -17.50
CA MET A 159 12.84 14.72 -18.82
C MET A 159 11.94 15.85 -19.35
N GLY A 160 11.84 16.96 -18.64
CA GLY A 160 10.96 18.09 -18.99
C GLY A 160 9.49 17.85 -18.65
N ILE A 161 9.16 16.78 -17.93
CA ILE A 161 7.80 16.49 -17.50
C ILE A 161 7.54 17.24 -16.18
N SER A 162 6.53 18.12 -16.17
CA SER A 162 6.14 18.89 -14.97
C SER A 162 5.51 17.98 -13.93
N ALA A 163 6.32 17.42 -13.05
CA ALA A 163 5.88 16.60 -11.93
C ALA A 163 5.80 17.44 -10.65
N LYS A 164 4.71 17.30 -9.89
CA LYS A 164 4.52 17.92 -8.57
C LYS A 164 4.65 16.85 -7.50
N TRP A 165 5.65 16.97 -6.65
CA TRP A 165 5.76 16.14 -5.46
C TRP A 165 4.84 16.67 -4.36
N LEU A 166 4.07 15.78 -3.72
CA LEU A 166 3.15 16.08 -2.63
C LEU A 166 3.52 15.22 -1.42
N ASP A 167 3.73 15.83 -0.27
CA ASP A 167 3.96 15.10 0.97
C ASP A 167 2.64 14.52 1.49
N SER A 168 2.49 13.19 1.49
CA SER A 168 1.28 12.55 1.99
C SER A 168 1.01 12.80 3.46
N ARG A 169 2.02 13.14 4.28
CA ARG A 169 1.85 13.50 5.69
C ARG A 169 1.07 14.82 5.87
N GLU A 170 1.12 15.71 4.89
CA GLU A 170 0.31 16.93 4.90
C GLU A 170 -1.15 16.65 4.54
N ILE A 171 -1.42 15.58 3.81
CA ILE A 171 -2.70 15.27 3.16
C ILE A 171 -3.47 14.18 3.91
N VAL A 172 -2.83 13.03 4.15
CA VAL A 172 -3.44 11.88 4.83
C VAL A 172 -3.34 12.08 6.34
N LYS A 173 -4.49 12.11 7.01
CA LYS A 173 -4.57 12.35 8.44
C LYS A 173 -5.05 11.11 9.19
N THR A 174 -4.39 10.82 10.31
CA THR A 174 -4.71 9.69 11.18
C THR A 174 -5.09 10.15 12.57
N ARG A 175 -5.80 9.29 13.28
CA ARG A 175 -6.05 9.37 14.70
C ARG A 175 -5.69 8.03 15.33
N CYS A 176 -5.26 8.04 16.58
CA CYS A 176 -4.99 6.82 17.32
C CYS A 176 -6.29 6.27 17.91
N GLU A 177 -6.67 5.06 17.52
CA GLU A 177 -7.77 4.31 18.09
C GLU A 177 -7.26 2.97 18.61
N ASN A 178 -7.38 2.74 19.91
CA ASN A 178 -6.90 1.50 20.56
C ASN A 178 -5.43 1.14 20.23
N GLY A 179 -4.56 2.13 20.17
CA GLY A 179 -3.13 1.93 19.86
C GLY A 179 -2.84 1.75 18.36
N THR A 180 -3.83 1.87 17.48
CA THR A 180 -3.67 1.74 16.03
C THR A 180 -3.94 3.06 15.32
N ASN A 181 -3.14 3.39 14.31
CA ASN A 181 -3.35 4.55 13.47
C ASN A 181 -4.50 4.30 12.48
N VAL A 182 -5.62 4.99 12.67
CA VAL A 182 -6.80 4.92 11.79
C VAL A 182 -6.89 6.20 10.97
N VAL A 183 -7.14 6.08 9.66
CA VAL A 183 -7.25 7.23 8.76
C VAL A 183 -8.57 7.97 8.99
N ASP A 184 -8.50 9.29 9.16
CA ASP A 184 -9.64 10.18 9.03
C ASP A 184 -9.94 10.39 7.54
N THR A 185 -10.80 9.54 6.99
CA THR A 185 -11.11 9.54 5.56
C THR A 185 -11.77 10.84 5.09
N SER A 186 -12.67 11.41 5.89
CA SER A 186 -13.38 12.65 5.53
C SER A 186 -12.41 13.81 5.34
N ARG A 187 -11.50 13.99 6.30
CA ARG A 187 -10.49 15.05 6.24
C ARG A 187 -9.46 14.78 5.16
N THR A 188 -9.04 13.52 5.01
CA THR A 188 -8.08 13.11 3.98
C THR A 188 -8.63 13.39 2.58
N TYR A 189 -9.89 13.06 2.28
CA TYR A 189 -10.49 13.33 0.97
C TYR A 189 -10.61 14.82 0.69
N ALA A 190 -11.04 15.62 1.67
CA ALA A 190 -11.09 17.07 1.53
C ALA A 190 -9.71 17.68 1.27
N ASN A 191 -8.66 17.18 1.93
CA ASN A 191 -7.28 17.60 1.70
C ASN A 191 -6.80 17.24 0.29
N ILE A 192 -7.12 16.02 -0.20
CA ILE A 192 -6.76 15.59 -1.55
C ILE A 192 -7.41 16.50 -2.59
N GLU A 193 -8.73 16.74 -2.51
CA GLU A 193 -9.42 17.67 -3.41
C GLU A 193 -8.74 19.05 -3.37
N SER A 194 -8.54 19.60 -2.17
CA SER A 194 -7.96 20.95 -1.99
C SER A 194 -6.55 21.06 -2.58
N VAL A 195 -5.69 20.05 -2.40
CA VAL A 195 -4.32 20.13 -2.92
C VAL A 195 -4.27 20.00 -4.44
N LEU A 196 -5.12 19.15 -5.04
CA LEU A 196 -5.19 19.01 -6.49
C LEU A 196 -5.75 20.26 -7.19
N ASP A 197 -6.70 20.94 -6.55
CA ASP A 197 -7.26 22.20 -7.04
C ASP A 197 -6.24 23.36 -7.03
N LYS A 198 -5.23 23.29 -6.16
CA LYS A 198 -4.12 24.29 -6.15
C LYS A 198 -3.19 24.16 -7.37
N TYR A 199 -3.18 23.01 -8.02
CA TYR A 199 -2.27 22.71 -9.13
C TYR A 199 -3.01 22.23 -10.38
N PRO A 200 -3.96 23.00 -10.93
CA PRO A 200 -4.81 22.56 -12.04
C PRO A 200 -4.03 22.30 -13.34
N GLN A 201 -2.86 22.91 -13.50
CA GLN A 201 -2.01 22.78 -14.69
C GLN A 201 -1.09 21.55 -14.64
N ASN A 202 -0.88 20.96 -13.43
CA ASN A 202 -0.01 19.80 -13.32
C ASN A 202 -0.72 18.54 -13.80
N GLN A 203 -0.05 17.81 -14.69
CA GLN A 203 -0.56 16.53 -15.21
C GLN A 203 -0.06 15.34 -14.41
N LEU A 204 1.05 15.50 -13.68
CA LEU A 204 1.69 14.45 -12.90
C LEU A 204 1.89 14.87 -11.45
N PHE A 205 1.46 14.01 -10.54
CA PHE A 205 1.70 14.11 -9.10
C PHE A 205 2.44 12.87 -8.61
N ILE A 206 3.45 13.08 -7.77
CA ILE A 206 4.20 11.99 -7.12
C ILE A 206 3.98 12.08 -5.61
N VAL A 207 3.58 10.97 -5.01
CA VAL A 207 3.16 10.90 -3.61
C VAL A 207 3.86 9.72 -2.92
N PRO A 208 4.51 9.93 -1.77
CA PRO A 208 4.98 8.82 -0.95
C PRO A 208 3.78 8.03 -0.39
N GLY A 209 3.79 6.72 -0.61
CA GLY A 209 2.81 5.81 -0.02
C GLY A 209 3.08 5.56 1.47
N PHE A 210 2.24 4.76 2.14
CA PHE A 210 2.45 4.22 3.48
C PHE A 210 2.45 5.26 4.62
N ILE A 211 2.87 6.49 4.38
CA ILE A 211 3.08 7.51 5.41
C ILE A 211 1.93 8.52 5.48
N ALA A 212 1.68 9.01 6.69
CA ALA A 212 0.63 9.96 7.04
C ALA A 212 1.09 10.84 8.22
N SER A 213 0.22 11.67 8.76
CA SER A 213 0.45 12.30 10.06
C SER A 213 -0.81 12.35 10.91
N ASP A 214 -0.61 12.45 12.22
CA ASP A 214 -1.68 12.76 13.15
C ASP A 214 -2.02 14.27 13.16
N PHE A 215 -2.99 14.66 13.99
CA PHE A 215 -3.43 16.06 14.11
C PHE A 215 -2.41 16.98 14.78
N GLN A 216 -1.39 16.41 15.43
CA GLN A 216 -0.28 17.15 16.03
C GLN A 216 0.90 17.30 15.05
N GLY A 217 0.77 16.79 13.83
CA GLY A 217 1.80 16.81 12.79
C GLY A 217 2.89 15.75 12.97
N ARG A 218 2.72 14.78 13.89
CA ARG A 218 3.66 13.68 14.07
C ARG A 218 3.46 12.68 12.94
N THR A 219 4.56 12.23 12.35
CA THR A 219 4.51 11.19 11.31
C THR A 219 3.92 9.90 11.86
N THR A 220 3.02 9.31 11.09
CA THR A 220 2.41 8.00 11.34
C THR A 220 2.52 7.13 10.10
N THR A 221 2.40 5.82 10.26
CA THR A 221 2.38 4.86 9.17
C THR A 221 1.03 4.15 9.09
N LEU A 222 0.69 3.66 7.89
CA LEU A 222 -0.60 3.02 7.62
C LEU A 222 -0.56 1.48 7.77
N GLY A 223 0.55 0.95 8.28
CA GLY A 223 0.71 -0.48 8.50
C GLY A 223 0.82 -1.30 7.21
N ARG A 224 0.50 -2.59 7.32
CA ARG A 224 0.64 -3.54 6.19
C ARG A 224 -0.20 -3.10 4.98
N GLY A 225 0.44 -3.09 3.81
CA GLY A 225 -0.20 -2.65 2.57
C GLY A 225 -0.46 -1.14 2.51
N GLY A 226 0.20 -0.35 3.37
CA GLY A 226 -0.04 1.08 3.52
C GLY A 226 0.10 1.88 2.23
N SER A 227 1.00 1.51 1.30
CA SER A 227 1.09 2.19 0.00
C SER A 227 -0.12 1.90 -0.90
N ASP A 228 -0.69 0.69 -0.85
CA ASP A 228 -1.94 0.37 -1.56
C ASP A 228 -3.11 1.15 -0.94
N TYR A 229 -3.10 1.28 0.39
CA TYR A 229 -4.11 2.06 1.09
C TYR A 229 -4.00 3.56 0.75
N THR A 230 -2.79 4.12 0.72
CA THR A 230 -2.56 5.49 0.23
C THR A 230 -3.12 5.67 -1.18
N ALA A 231 -2.81 4.75 -2.10
CA ALA A 231 -3.31 4.81 -3.46
C ALA A 231 -4.84 4.76 -3.55
N SER A 232 -5.48 3.92 -2.72
CA SER A 232 -6.94 3.83 -2.62
C SER A 232 -7.56 5.14 -2.10
N LEU A 233 -6.96 5.76 -1.08
CA LEU A 233 -7.41 7.05 -0.54
C LEU A 233 -7.31 8.15 -1.59
N PHE A 234 -6.18 8.22 -2.30
CA PHE A 234 -6.00 9.20 -3.37
C PHE A 234 -6.92 8.94 -4.56
N ALA A 235 -7.19 7.67 -4.91
CA ALA A 235 -8.14 7.34 -5.97
C ALA A 235 -9.56 7.81 -5.64
N VAL A 236 -10.00 7.64 -4.41
CA VAL A 236 -11.32 8.12 -3.97
C VAL A 236 -11.34 9.65 -3.89
N GLY A 237 -10.38 10.26 -3.19
CA GLY A 237 -10.34 11.71 -2.98
C GLY A 237 -10.12 12.53 -4.26
N SER A 238 -9.49 11.95 -5.29
CA SER A 238 -9.31 12.58 -6.60
C SER A 238 -10.41 12.24 -7.60
N HIS A 239 -11.40 11.44 -7.22
CA HIS A 239 -12.43 10.89 -8.10
C HIS A 239 -11.83 10.19 -9.33
N ALA A 240 -10.79 9.40 -9.12
CA ALA A 240 -10.09 8.71 -10.18
C ALA A 240 -11.01 7.74 -10.91
N ARG A 241 -10.83 7.61 -12.22
CA ARG A 241 -11.59 6.64 -13.02
C ARG A 241 -11.08 5.20 -12.84
N VAL A 242 -9.82 5.04 -12.38
CA VAL A 242 -9.16 3.75 -12.23
C VAL A 242 -8.00 3.84 -11.22
N LEU A 243 -7.77 2.76 -10.49
CA LEU A 243 -6.56 2.52 -9.72
C LEU A 243 -5.77 1.40 -10.40
N GLU A 244 -4.53 1.66 -10.79
CA GLU A 244 -3.61 0.64 -11.31
C GLU A 244 -2.58 0.28 -10.22
N ILE A 245 -2.53 -0.99 -9.82
CA ILE A 245 -1.54 -1.54 -8.90
C ILE A 245 -0.48 -2.27 -9.72
N TRP A 246 0.70 -1.67 -9.80
CA TRP A 246 1.86 -2.21 -10.52
C TRP A 246 2.76 -2.95 -9.53
N THR A 247 3.03 -4.21 -9.82
CA THR A 247 3.76 -5.15 -8.96
C THR A 247 4.67 -6.05 -9.80
N ASP A 248 5.22 -7.09 -9.21
CA ASP A 248 6.12 -8.08 -9.84
C ASP A 248 5.42 -9.38 -10.26
N VAL A 249 4.09 -9.35 -10.35
CA VAL A 249 3.29 -10.48 -10.82
C VAL A 249 2.35 -10.06 -11.94
N PRO A 250 2.01 -10.96 -12.89
CA PRO A 250 1.22 -10.62 -14.07
C PRO A 250 -0.25 -10.31 -13.79
N GLY A 251 -0.67 -10.30 -12.53
CA GLY A 251 -2.05 -10.10 -12.10
C GLY A 251 -2.48 -11.16 -11.10
N MET A 252 -3.78 -11.28 -10.88
CA MET A 252 -4.34 -12.38 -10.08
C MET A 252 -4.35 -13.67 -10.91
N MET A 253 -3.85 -14.75 -10.36
CA MET A 253 -3.69 -16.00 -11.07
C MET A 253 -4.73 -17.05 -10.65
N THR A 254 -5.03 -17.98 -11.55
CA THR A 254 -5.97 -19.09 -11.30
C THR A 254 -5.49 -20.03 -10.20
N SER A 255 -4.19 -20.06 -9.90
CA SER A 255 -3.56 -20.78 -8.79
C SER A 255 -2.18 -20.22 -8.51
N ASN A 256 -1.53 -20.68 -7.43
CA ASN A 256 -0.15 -20.33 -7.14
C ASN A 256 0.79 -20.92 -8.21
N PRO A 257 1.48 -20.11 -9.03
CA PRO A 257 2.32 -20.62 -10.13
C PRO A 257 3.54 -21.41 -9.65
N LYS A 258 3.96 -21.25 -8.41
CA LYS A 258 5.04 -22.07 -7.81
C LYS A 258 4.62 -23.52 -7.55
N ILE A 259 3.31 -23.74 -7.38
CA ILE A 259 2.73 -25.09 -7.13
C ILE A 259 2.14 -25.64 -8.42
N VAL A 260 1.47 -24.80 -9.20
CA VAL A 260 0.79 -25.17 -10.45
C VAL A 260 1.40 -24.39 -11.60
N PRO A 261 2.41 -24.93 -12.31
CA PRO A 261 3.09 -24.22 -13.41
C PRO A 261 2.15 -23.79 -14.56
N SER A 262 1.00 -24.46 -14.73
CA SER A 262 -0.03 -24.12 -15.72
C SER A 262 -0.99 -23.02 -15.27
N ALA A 263 -0.78 -22.41 -14.09
CA ALA A 263 -1.56 -21.28 -13.64
C ALA A 263 -1.47 -20.11 -14.62
N ARG A 264 -2.60 -19.45 -14.86
CA ARG A 264 -2.72 -18.33 -15.82
C ARG A 264 -3.37 -17.12 -15.16
N THR A 265 -3.09 -15.94 -15.70
CA THR A 265 -3.68 -14.69 -15.23
C THR A 265 -5.18 -14.68 -15.50
N ILE A 266 -5.96 -14.25 -14.52
CA ILE A 266 -7.40 -14.04 -14.61
C ILE A 266 -7.62 -12.65 -15.22
N PRO A 267 -8.19 -12.51 -16.41
CA PRO A 267 -8.31 -11.19 -17.05
C PRO A 267 -9.33 -10.28 -16.37
N HIS A 268 -10.47 -10.84 -15.92
CA HIS A 268 -11.55 -10.11 -15.25
C HIS A 268 -12.03 -10.86 -14.02
N ILE A 269 -12.22 -10.16 -12.91
CA ILE A 269 -12.70 -10.74 -11.66
C ILE A 269 -13.53 -9.72 -10.88
N SER A 270 -14.53 -10.20 -10.13
CA SER A 270 -15.30 -9.33 -9.25
C SER A 270 -14.50 -8.95 -7.99
N TYR A 271 -14.82 -7.80 -7.37
CA TYR A 271 -14.22 -7.43 -6.09
C TYR A 271 -14.33 -8.56 -5.06
N ARG A 272 -15.51 -9.18 -4.95
CA ARG A 272 -15.74 -10.27 -4.00
C ARG A 272 -14.79 -11.44 -4.24
N ALA A 273 -14.71 -11.94 -5.48
CA ALA A 273 -13.85 -13.06 -5.80
C ALA A 273 -12.35 -12.71 -5.64
N ALA A 274 -11.94 -11.48 -5.97
CA ALA A 274 -10.58 -11.01 -5.76
C ALA A 274 -10.21 -10.96 -4.27
N LEU A 275 -11.10 -10.47 -3.43
CA LEU A 275 -10.92 -10.43 -1.98
C LEU A 275 -10.82 -11.85 -1.39
N GLU A 276 -11.67 -12.77 -1.80
CA GLU A 276 -11.63 -14.17 -1.37
C GLU A 276 -10.29 -14.85 -1.75
N LEU A 277 -9.85 -14.72 -3.01
CA LEU A 277 -8.56 -15.26 -3.44
C LEU A 277 -7.39 -14.65 -2.66
N SER A 278 -7.44 -13.36 -2.38
CA SER A 278 -6.35 -12.65 -1.67
C SER A 278 -6.33 -12.99 -0.18
N HIS A 279 -7.48 -13.27 0.43
CA HIS A 279 -7.57 -13.64 1.83
C HIS A 279 -6.89 -14.98 2.11
N PHE A 280 -7.06 -15.94 1.23
CA PHE A 280 -6.58 -17.32 1.40
C PHE A 280 -5.26 -17.64 0.68
N GLY A 281 -4.44 -16.66 0.27
CA GLY A 281 -3.09 -16.97 -0.18
C GLY A 281 -2.54 -16.23 -1.40
N ALA A 282 -3.37 -15.68 -2.29
CA ALA A 282 -2.88 -14.84 -3.36
C ALA A 282 -2.51 -13.45 -2.81
N LYS A 283 -1.28 -13.30 -2.28
CA LYS A 283 -0.79 -12.07 -1.61
C LYS A 283 -0.60 -10.87 -2.56
N VAL A 284 -1.42 -10.77 -3.61
CA VAL A 284 -1.32 -9.72 -4.63
C VAL A 284 -1.93 -8.41 -4.14
N ILE A 285 -3.05 -8.51 -3.41
CA ILE A 285 -3.76 -7.37 -2.83
C ILE A 285 -4.04 -7.67 -1.37
N TYR A 286 -3.89 -6.67 -0.52
CA TYR A 286 -4.31 -6.78 0.88
C TYR A 286 -5.74 -6.22 1.02
N PRO A 287 -6.76 -7.06 1.30
CA PRO A 287 -8.17 -6.67 1.23
C PRO A 287 -8.56 -5.39 1.98
N PRO A 288 -8.09 -5.12 3.21
CA PRO A 288 -8.45 -3.89 3.93
C PRO A 288 -8.02 -2.61 3.21
N THR A 289 -6.94 -2.64 2.43
CA THR A 289 -6.35 -1.45 1.82
C THR A 289 -7.07 -0.97 0.56
N ILE A 290 -7.80 -1.86 -0.12
CA ILE A 290 -8.57 -1.51 -1.32
C ILE A 290 -10.05 -1.24 -1.03
N GLN A 291 -10.48 -1.39 0.23
CA GLN A 291 -11.88 -1.18 0.62
C GLN A 291 -12.43 0.20 0.21
N PRO A 292 -11.69 1.32 0.31
CA PRO A 292 -12.18 2.62 -0.15
C PRO A 292 -12.61 2.63 -1.62
N VAL A 293 -11.78 2.09 -2.51
CA VAL A 293 -12.08 2.07 -3.97
C VAL A 293 -13.19 1.07 -4.30
N VAL A 294 -13.26 -0.05 -3.58
CA VAL A 294 -14.36 -1.03 -3.72
C VAL A 294 -15.69 -0.39 -3.36
N SER A 295 -15.75 0.38 -2.27
CA SER A 295 -16.96 1.06 -1.80
C SER A 295 -17.47 2.11 -2.80
N GLU A 296 -16.56 2.80 -3.49
CA GLU A 296 -16.91 3.78 -4.52
C GLU A 296 -17.06 3.16 -5.93
N GLY A 297 -16.77 1.87 -6.08
CA GLY A 297 -16.88 1.15 -7.35
C GLY A 297 -15.84 1.57 -8.39
N ILE A 298 -14.67 2.04 -7.93
CA ILE A 298 -13.55 2.40 -8.82
C ILE A 298 -12.86 1.10 -9.27
N PRO A 299 -12.73 0.84 -10.58
CA PRO A 299 -12.06 -0.36 -11.07
C PRO A 299 -10.57 -0.36 -10.69
N ILE A 300 -10.06 -1.57 -10.42
CA ILE A 300 -8.65 -1.77 -10.06
C ILE A 300 -8.00 -2.65 -11.14
N TYR A 301 -6.88 -2.22 -11.69
CA TYR A 301 -6.00 -3.07 -12.48
C TYR A 301 -4.82 -3.55 -11.64
N VAL A 302 -4.53 -4.84 -11.72
CA VAL A 302 -3.27 -5.41 -11.23
C VAL A 302 -2.41 -5.74 -12.43
N LYS A 303 -1.21 -5.17 -12.50
CA LYS A 303 -0.33 -5.22 -13.67
C LYS A 303 1.12 -5.51 -13.28
N ASP A 304 1.85 -6.10 -14.21
CA ASP A 304 3.28 -6.39 -14.07
C ASP A 304 4.13 -5.20 -14.54
N THR A 305 4.96 -4.68 -13.63
CA THR A 305 5.91 -3.59 -13.94
C THR A 305 6.98 -4.01 -14.96
N PHE A 306 7.30 -5.31 -15.01
CA PHE A 306 8.36 -5.84 -15.87
C PHE A 306 7.85 -6.29 -17.24
N HIS A 307 6.53 -6.48 -17.38
CA HIS A 307 5.83 -6.80 -18.62
C HIS A 307 4.62 -5.88 -18.79
N PRO A 308 4.84 -4.57 -18.98
CA PRO A 308 3.78 -3.56 -18.98
C PRO A 308 2.78 -3.70 -20.16
N GLU A 309 3.14 -4.45 -21.19
CA GLU A 309 2.26 -4.80 -22.31
C GLU A 309 1.23 -5.87 -21.97
N ALA A 310 1.44 -6.65 -20.90
CA ALA A 310 0.49 -7.65 -20.45
C ALA A 310 -0.80 -6.99 -19.92
N HIS A 311 -1.94 -7.60 -20.24
CA HIS A 311 -3.24 -7.03 -19.86
C HIS A 311 -3.44 -6.94 -18.34
N GLY A 312 -2.85 -7.87 -17.58
CA GLY A 312 -3.06 -7.94 -16.14
C GLY A 312 -4.47 -8.44 -15.77
N THR A 313 -4.91 -8.09 -14.58
CA THR A 313 -6.24 -8.43 -14.05
C THR A 313 -7.05 -7.16 -13.81
N LEU A 314 -8.24 -7.06 -14.42
CA LEU A 314 -9.22 -6.03 -14.08
C LEU A 314 -10.17 -6.54 -12.98
N ILE A 315 -10.20 -5.83 -11.87
CA ILE A 315 -11.09 -6.08 -10.74
C ILE A 315 -12.19 -5.02 -10.76
N GLU A 316 -13.42 -5.45 -10.92
CA GLU A 316 -14.57 -4.55 -11.11
C GLU A 316 -15.84 -5.10 -10.49
N LYS A 317 -16.87 -4.26 -10.37
CA LYS A 317 -18.14 -4.65 -9.73
C LYS A 317 -18.89 -5.73 -10.51
N ASN A 318 -18.93 -5.61 -11.83
CA ASN A 318 -19.70 -6.47 -12.73
C ASN A 318 -18.82 -6.99 -13.86
N PRO A 319 -17.90 -7.95 -13.62
CA PRO A 319 -17.07 -8.50 -14.65
C PRO A 319 -17.91 -9.32 -15.66
N PRO A 320 -17.43 -9.53 -16.87
CA PRO A 320 -18.02 -10.48 -17.79
C PRO A 320 -18.15 -11.84 -17.13
N ARG A 321 -19.23 -12.57 -17.44
CA ARG A 321 -19.46 -13.89 -16.85
C ARG A 321 -18.32 -14.84 -17.26
N ALA A 322 -17.65 -15.40 -16.27
CA ALA A 322 -16.61 -16.38 -16.52
C ALA A 322 -17.21 -17.62 -17.21
N LYS A 323 -16.45 -18.17 -18.16
CA LYS A 323 -16.85 -19.43 -18.85
C LYS A 323 -16.65 -20.61 -17.92
N GLU A 324 -15.64 -20.56 -17.07
CA GLU A 324 -15.28 -21.59 -16.10
C GLU A 324 -16.16 -21.49 -14.85
N LYS A 325 -16.49 -22.65 -14.26
CA LYS A 325 -17.24 -22.72 -12.99
C LYS A 325 -16.37 -22.34 -11.80
N VAL A 326 -15.06 -22.58 -11.88
CA VAL A 326 -14.04 -22.24 -10.88
C VAL A 326 -13.13 -21.17 -11.47
N ILE A 327 -13.07 -20.01 -10.81
CA ILE A 327 -12.27 -18.87 -11.28
C ILE A 327 -10.80 -19.05 -10.86
N GLY A 328 -10.58 -19.55 -9.64
CA GLY A 328 -9.23 -19.76 -9.11
C GLY A 328 -9.26 -20.57 -7.82
N ILE A 329 -8.10 -21.07 -7.44
CA ILE A 329 -7.84 -21.82 -6.20
C ILE A 329 -6.66 -21.16 -5.51
N SER A 330 -6.86 -20.69 -4.29
CA SER A 330 -5.80 -20.19 -3.42
C SER A 330 -5.42 -21.23 -2.36
N ASN A 331 -4.18 -21.18 -1.91
CA ASN A 331 -3.68 -21.97 -0.80
C ASN A 331 -3.02 -21.08 0.23
N SER A 332 -3.06 -21.49 1.48
CA SER A 332 -2.32 -20.86 2.55
C SER A 332 -1.42 -21.90 3.20
N ASP A 333 -0.15 -21.53 3.38
CA ASP A 333 0.84 -22.37 4.01
C ASP A 333 0.94 -22.04 5.51
N ASN A 334 1.54 -22.91 6.29
CA ASN A 334 1.76 -22.73 7.73
C ASN A 334 0.45 -22.58 8.54
N ILE A 335 -0.56 -23.38 8.21
CA ILE A 335 -1.84 -23.43 8.92
C ILE A 335 -1.92 -24.73 9.70
N ALA A 336 -2.42 -24.64 10.93
CA ALA A 336 -2.80 -25.78 11.73
C ALA A 336 -4.34 -25.87 11.82
N LEU A 337 -4.91 -27.04 11.52
CA LEU A 337 -6.31 -27.30 11.76
C LEU A 337 -6.48 -27.84 13.19
N ILE A 338 -7.21 -27.08 14.01
CA ILE A 338 -7.53 -27.51 15.38
C ILE A 338 -8.96 -27.99 15.39
N SER A 339 -9.16 -29.26 15.69
CA SER A 339 -10.49 -29.86 15.90
C SER A 339 -10.70 -30.09 17.39
N LEU A 340 -11.77 -29.51 17.91
CA LEU A 340 -12.19 -29.69 19.29
C LEU A 340 -13.46 -30.53 19.32
N GLU A 341 -13.36 -31.72 19.86
CA GLU A 341 -14.44 -32.71 19.87
C GLU A 341 -14.79 -33.16 21.30
N GLY A 342 -16.06 -33.27 21.62
CA GLY A 342 -16.45 -33.78 22.93
C GLY A 342 -17.95 -33.73 23.17
N SER A 343 -18.50 -34.82 23.73
CA SER A 343 -19.90 -34.95 24.10
C SER A 343 -20.33 -33.98 25.23
N GLY A 344 -19.35 -33.46 25.99
CA GLY A 344 -19.59 -32.51 27.08
C GLY A 344 -19.68 -31.04 26.65
N MET A 345 -19.67 -30.74 25.35
CA MET A 345 -19.68 -29.35 24.84
C MET A 345 -21.13 -28.82 24.64
N VAL A 346 -22.11 -29.70 24.55
CA VAL A 346 -23.49 -29.31 24.28
C VAL A 346 -24.13 -28.67 25.50
N GLY A 347 -24.71 -27.51 25.29
CA GLY A 347 -25.44 -26.78 26.33
C GLY A 347 -24.57 -26.11 27.41
N ILE A 348 -23.23 -26.12 27.26
CA ILE A 348 -22.33 -25.39 28.19
C ILE A 348 -22.06 -23.99 27.65
N PRO A 349 -22.61 -22.92 28.25
CA PRO A 349 -22.31 -21.54 27.87
C PRO A 349 -20.82 -21.23 28.03
N GLY A 350 -20.25 -20.45 27.07
CA GLY A 350 -18.89 -19.94 27.14
C GLY A 350 -17.79 -20.92 26.69
N PHE A 351 -18.13 -22.08 26.14
CA PHE A 351 -17.14 -23.05 25.66
C PHE A 351 -16.28 -22.46 24.52
N SER A 352 -16.93 -21.87 23.52
CA SER A 352 -16.24 -21.19 22.40
C SER A 352 -15.38 -20.02 22.89
N SER A 353 -15.86 -19.28 23.89
CA SER A 353 -15.11 -18.18 24.49
C SER A 353 -13.77 -18.65 25.07
N ARG A 354 -13.73 -19.79 25.75
CA ARG A 354 -12.48 -20.35 26.32
C ARG A 354 -11.46 -20.72 25.23
N LEU A 355 -11.93 -21.31 24.12
CA LEU A 355 -11.07 -21.63 22.99
C LEU A 355 -10.46 -20.37 22.40
N PHE A 356 -11.28 -19.39 22.09
CA PHE A 356 -10.84 -18.15 21.46
C PHE A 356 -9.98 -17.29 22.40
N ASP A 357 -10.30 -17.24 23.68
CA ASP A 357 -9.47 -16.61 24.71
C ASP A 357 -8.06 -17.26 24.78
N THR A 358 -8.02 -18.59 24.73
CA THR A 358 -6.73 -19.31 24.78
C THR A 358 -5.89 -19.01 23.54
N LEU A 359 -6.49 -19.04 22.35
CA LEU A 359 -5.80 -18.70 21.10
C LEU A 359 -5.31 -17.24 21.12
N SER A 360 -6.16 -16.30 21.55
CA SER A 360 -5.82 -14.89 21.68
C SER A 360 -4.67 -14.63 22.65
N ARG A 361 -4.67 -15.28 23.82
CA ARG A 361 -3.58 -15.15 24.82
C ARG A 361 -2.24 -15.68 24.33
N ASN A 362 -2.24 -16.56 23.32
CA ASN A 362 -1.05 -17.12 22.70
C ASN A 362 -0.75 -16.48 21.35
N ASP A 363 -1.27 -15.29 21.07
CA ASP A 363 -1.08 -14.54 19.81
C ASP A 363 -1.35 -15.36 18.55
N THR A 364 -2.29 -16.33 18.64
CA THR A 364 -2.63 -17.22 17.55
C THR A 364 -3.79 -16.62 16.74
N ASN A 365 -3.54 -16.30 15.48
CA ASN A 365 -4.56 -15.77 14.58
C ASN A 365 -5.47 -16.89 14.08
N ILE A 366 -6.78 -16.61 14.00
CA ILE A 366 -7.78 -17.54 13.48
C ILE A 366 -8.18 -17.10 12.08
N ILE A 367 -8.07 -18.01 11.11
CA ILE A 367 -8.37 -17.75 9.70
C ILE A 367 -9.77 -18.23 9.34
N LEU A 368 -10.18 -19.38 9.85
CA LEU A 368 -11.48 -20.01 9.55
C LEU A 368 -12.04 -20.66 10.79
N ILE A 369 -13.34 -20.47 10.98
CA ILE A 369 -14.11 -21.15 12.03
C ILE A 369 -15.24 -21.91 11.36
N THR A 370 -15.39 -23.18 11.67
CA THR A 370 -16.56 -23.96 11.32
C THR A 370 -17.10 -24.68 12.55
N GLN A 371 -18.41 -24.67 12.73
CA GLN A 371 -19.08 -25.33 13.83
C GLN A 371 -20.29 -26.09 13.29
N ALA A 372 -20.41 -27.37 13.62
CA ALA A 372 -21.60 -28.18 13.31
C ALA A 372 -22.48 -28.26 14.51
N SER A 373 -23.78 -28.05 14.32
CA SER A 373 -24.80 -28.11 15.40
C SER A 373 -25.14 -29.52 15.82
N SER A 374 -24.92 -30.51 14.94
CA SER A 374 -25.28 -31.91 15.18
C SER A 374 -24.09 -32.79 15.60
N VAL A 375 -22.89 -32.28 15.47
CA VAL A 375 -21.67 -32.96 15.90
C VAL A 375 -20.94 -31.99 16.85
N HIS A 376 -20.53 -32.48 18.00
CA HIS A 376 -19.87 -31.69 19.03
C HIS A 376 -18.42 -31.38 18.60
N THR A 377 -18.29 -30.76 17.43
CA THR A 377 -17.00 -30.49 16.80
C THR A 377 -16.91 -29.03 16.42
N MET A 378 -15.85 -28.36 16.86
CA MET A 378 -15.47 -27.05 16.42
C MET A 378 -14.09 -27.15 15.75
N CYS A 379 -14.00 -26.72 14.50
CA CYS A 379 -12.73 -26.65 13.78
C CYS A 379 -12.30 -25.20 13.60
N SER A 380 -11.03 -24.91 13.86
CA SER A 380 -10.41 -23.61 13.70
C SER A 380 -9.10 -23.78 12.95
N ALA A 381 -8.81 -22.94 11.97
CA ALA A 381 -7.59 -22.94 11.19
C ALA A 381 -6.96 -21.55 11.14
#